data_a09fb19f8db27f90da6c2622972d3438
#
_entry.id   a09fb19f8db27f90da6c2622972d3438
#
_cell.length_a   1.000
_cell.length_b   1.000
_cell.length_c   1.000
_cell.angle_alpha   90.00
_cell.angle_beta   90.00
_cell.angle_gamma   90.00
#
_symmetry.space_group_name_H-M   'P 1'
#
loop_
_entity.id
_entity.type
_entity.pdbx_description
1 polymer ?
#
loop_
_entity_poly.entity_id
_entity_poly.type
_entity_poly.pdbx_seq_one_letter_code
_entity_poly.pdbx_strand_id
1 'polypeptide(L)'
;NLVDYEKSSLHNEIDFTYDNDNFLLELNASIFETLEGTDETYNDKYEYVVPDIVIEKNIFNNQLIGTLDLSTNFKSQKYNTNTTENFFINDLKWNSKDITKNGFTNKFLSSLRNINYEVRNFVNEKQGYDIYKKDTSSEVWGALGFKSEINLERNKENSEERLIPKLFLRYAPGNMRKEVNGNRMDVKRAFSIDRTYDNKNFETGLSSTIGVDYNFKKNNKDFDFSIAQIINEKENKNLHDKTSLDEKLSDLMGSANFKFNKNLSFNFNFNIDKNYNEINYNELGINFDTNRLNVNFDYLQEDKHIAGKDQKEYFKTKIDFAKSDRTMLSFSNKRSLITNSSEFYNLSYEYLNDCLRA
;
A
#
# COMPACT_ATOMS: atom_id res chain seq x y z
N ASN A 1 8.94 -22.08 -10.96
CA ASN A 1 8.00 -21.05 -11.45
C ASN A 1 6.91 -21.78 -12.22
N LEU A 2 5.81 -22.12 -11.53
CA LEU A 2 4.61 -22.54 -12.21
C LEU A 2 4.05 -21.31 -12.92
N VAL A 3 3.90 -21.40 -14.23
CA VAL A 3 3.35 -20.36 -15.08
C VAL A 3 1.94 -20.06 -14.58
N ASP A 4 1.70 -18.80 -14.27
CA ASP A 4 0.37 -18.31 -13.93
C ASP A 4 -0.44 -18.26 -15.24
N TYR A 5 -1.26 -19.29 -15.47
CA TYR A 5 -1.99 -19.49 -16.74
C TYR A 5 -3.11 -18.46 -16.99
N GLU A 6 -3.36 -17.55 -16.03
CA GLU A 6 -4.40 -16.53 -16.13
C GLU A 6 -3.83 -15.11 -16.37
N LYS A 7 -2.59 -15.00 -16.86
CA LYS A 7 -2.06 -13.67 -17.22
C LYS A 7 -2.69 -13.22 -18.53
N SER A 8 -3.41 -12.12 -18.47
CA SER A 8 -3.92 -11.40 -19.64
C SER A 8 -2.82 -10.63 -20.39
N SER A 9 -1.62 -10.52 -19.80
CA SER A 9 -0.48 -9.82 -20.39
C SER A 9 0.85 -10.51 -20.06
N LEU A 10 1.80 -10.45 -21.01
CA LEU A 10 3.21 -10.76 -20.76
C LEU A 10 3.95 -9.48 -20.35
N HIS A 11 4.75 -9.57 -19.31
CA HIS A 11 5.60 -8.49 -18.82
C HIS A 11 7.06 -8.86 -19.02
N ASN A 12 7.77 -8.00 -19.76
CA ASN A 12 9.22 -8.07 -19.94
C ASN A 12 9.82 -6.81 -19.36
N GLU A 13 10.86 -6.96 -18.56
CA GLU A 13 11.52 -5.83 -17.89
C GLU A 13 13.02 -6.00 -17.85
N ILE A 14 13.70 -4.86 -17.80
CA ILE A 14 15.12 -4.73 -17.54
C ILE A 14 15.26 -3.72 -16.41
N ASP A 15 15.89 -4.17 -15.33
CA ASP A 15 16.13 -3.37 -14.16
C ASP A 15 17.61 -3.16 -13.92
N PHE A 16 17.96 -1.95 -13.49
CA PHE A 16 19.27 -1.65 -12.94
C PHE A 16 19.07 -0.89 -11.63
N THR A 17 19.66 -1.39 -10.56
CA THR A 17 19.61 -0.75 -9.24
C THR A 17 21.04 -0.51 -8.75
N TYR A 18 21.30 0.73 -8.34
CA TYR A 18 22.49 1.12 -7.59
C TYR A 18 22.07 1.71 -6.27
N ASP A 19 22.53 1.12 -5.17
CA ASP A 19 22.17 1.51 -3.81
C ASP A 19 23.42 1.67 -2.95
N ASN A 20 23.45 2.75 -2.17
CA ASN A 20 24.40 2.95 -1.09
C ASN A 20 23.72 3.69 0.08
N ASP A 21 24.41 3.89 1.20
CA ASP A 21 23.87 4.41 2.46
C ASP A 21 22.98 5.66 2.33
N ASN A 22 23.23 6.53 1.34
CA ASN A 22 22.55 7.83 1.20
C ASN A 22 21.95 8.08 -0.18
N PHE A 23 22.06 7.13 -1.10
CA PHE A 23 21.65 7.33 -2.49
C PHE A 23 21.17 6.03 -3.12
N LEU A 24 19.95 6.06 -3.71
CA LEU A 24 19.37 5.00 -4.52
C LEU A 24 19.15 5.53 -5.94
N LEU A 25 19.53 4.73 -6.93
CA LEU A 25 19.19 4.92 -8.34
C LEU A 25 18.57 3.64 -8.86
N GLU A 26 17.33 3.72 -9.34
CA GLU A 26 16.65 2.65 -10.04
C GLU A 26 16.36 3.09 -11.48
N LEU A 27 16.71 2.25 -12.43
CA LEU A 27 16.39 2.41 -13.84
C LEU A 27 15.61 1.18 -14.29
N ASN A 28 14.38 1.40 -14.75
CA ASN A 28 13.53 0.33 -15.25
C ASN A 28 13.08 0.64 -16.68
N ALA A 29 13.00 -0.42 -17.50
CA ALA A 29 12.36 -0.40 -18.80
C ALA A 29 11.44 -1.62 -18.91
N SER A 30 10.14 -1.40 -19.12
CA SER A 30 9.15 -2.45 -19.17
C SER A 30 8.32 -2.39 -20.44
N ILE A 31 7.99 -3.59 -20.97
CA ILE A 31 7.09 -3.79 -22.10
C ILE A 31 6.04 -4.81 -21.68
N PHE A 32 4.77 -4.43 -21.83
CA PHE A 32 3.63 -5.30 -21.59
C PHE A 32 3.00 -5.68 -22.92
N GLU A 33 2.79 -6.97 -23.14
CA GLU A 33 2.09 -7.50 -24.32
C GLU A 33 0.75 -8.07 -23.90
N THR A 34 -0.34 -7.57 -24.48
CA THR A 34 -1.70 -8.08 -24.23
C THR A 34 -1.86 -9.43 -24.94
N LEU A 35 -2.27 -10.47 -24.18
CA LEU A 35 -2.46 -11.85 -24.67
C LEU A 35 -3.90 -12.16 -25.07
N GLU A 36 -4.86 -11.43 -24.50
CA GLU A 36 -6.27 -11.58 -24.87
C GLU A 36 -6.56 -10.91 -26.19
N GLY A 37 -7.47 -11.51 -26.95
CA GLY A 37 -7.81 -11.06 -28.31
C GLY A 37 -8.15 -9.58 -28.31
N THR A 38 -7.69 -8.92 -29.34
CA THR A 38 -7.91 -7.49 -29.57
C THR A 38 -9.40 -7.21 -29.63
N ASP A 39 -9.94 -6.65 -28.58
CA ASP A 39 -11.18 -5.91 -28.69
C ASP A 39 -10.90 -4.74 -29.64
N GLU A 40 -11.88 -4.35 -30.49
CA GLU A 40 -11.72 -3.24 -31.46
C GLU A 40 -11.27 -1.91 -30.83
N THR A 41 -11.23 -1.85 -29.50
CA THR A 41 -10.78 -0.71 -28.69
C THR A 41 -9.27 -0.60 -28.52
N TYR A 42 -8.49 -1.67 -28.80
CA TYR A 42 -7.02 -1.63 -28.67
C TYR A 42 -6.36 -1.14 -29.95
N ASN A 43 -5.68 0.00 -29.85
CA ASN A 43 -4.92 0.57 -30.97
C ASN A 43 -3.58 -0.15 -31.17
N ASP A 44 -3.03 -0.77 -30.13
CA ASP A 44 -1.76 -1.47 -30.13
C ASP A 44 -1.81 -2.70 -29.20
N LYS A 45 -1.01 -3.70 -29.48
CA LYS A 45 -0.83 -4.88 -28.65
C LYS A 45 0.11 -4.62 -27.47
N TYR A 46 0.95 -3.62 -27.58
CA TYR A 46 2.04 -3.33 -26.65
C TYR A 46 1.80 -2.03 -25.88
N GLU A 47 2.16 -2.08 -24.61
CA GLU A 47 2.30 -0.93 -23.72
C GLU A 47 3.77 -0.83 -23.30
N TYR A 48 4.30 0.40 -23.29
CA TYR A 48 5.70 0.67 -23.00
C TYR A 48 5.80 1.59 -21.79
N VAL A 49 6.68 1.23 -20.85
CA VAL A 49 7.12 2.09 -19.76
C VAL A 49 8.63 2.23 -19.88
N VAL A 50 9.06 3.29 -20.58
CA VAL A 50 10.47 3.51 -20.89
C VAL A 50 10.75 5.00 -21.06
N PRO A 51 11.63 5.57 -20.23
CA PRO A 51 12.21 5.03 -19.00
C PRO A 51 11.28 5.17 -17.79
N ASP A 52 11.56 4.40 -16.75
CA ASP A 52 11.10 4.64 -15.38
C ASP A 52 12.34 4.77 -14.49
N ILE A 53 12.58 5.99 -13.99
CA ILE A 53 13.80 6.34 -13.25
C ILE A 53 13.40 6.84 -11.88
N VAL A 54 13.96 6.23 -10.83
CA VAL A 54 13.82 6.70 -9.46
C VAL A 54 15.19 7.06 -8.91
N ILE A 55 15.30 8.24 -8.35
CA ILE A 55 16.48 8.71 -7.63
C ILE A 55 16.04 9.11 -6.24
N GLU A 56 16.62 8.49 -5.22
CA GLU A 56 16.41 8.88 -3.83
C GLU A 56 17.73 9.28 -3.19
N LYS A 57 17.72 10.36 -2.44
CA LYS A 57 18.89 10.89 -1.74
C LYS A 57 18.52 11.40 -0.38
N ASN A 58 19.18 10.90 0.64
CA ASN A 58 19.19 11.57 1.94
C ASN A 58 20.14 12.78 1.86
N ILE A 59 19.58 14.00 1.93
CA ILE A 59 20.33 15.25 1.82
C ILE A 59 21.09 15.49 3.12
N PHE A 60 20.42 15.31 4.25
CA PHE A 60 21.03 15.29 5.56
C PHE A 60 20.26 14.46 6.57
N ASN A 61 20.99 13.88 7.50
CA ASN A 61 20.48 13.26 8.72
C ASN A 61 21.18 13.92 9.90
N ASN A 62 20.51 14.85 10.56
CA ASN A 62 21.07 15.64 11.65
C ASN A 62 20.33 15.36 12.96
N GLN A 63 21.10 15.06 14.00
CA GLN A 63 20.55 14.74 15.33
C GLN A 63 19.76 15.88 15.99
N LEU A 64 19.94 17.12 15.55
CA LEU A 64 19.26 18.29 16.10
C LEU A 64 18.01 18.66 15.28
N ILE A 65 18.11 18.58 13.94
CA ILE A 65 17.09 19.09 13.01
C ILE A 65 16.21 17.98 12.46
N GLY A 66 16.73 16.75 12.37
CA GLY A 66 16.03 15.61 11.77
C GLY A 66 16.60 15.23 10.40
N THR A 67 15.75 14.65 9.53
CA THR A 67 16.13 14.14 8.21
C THR A 67 15.47 14.95 7.10
N LEU A 68 16.21 15.15 6.01
CA LEU A 68 15.70 15.71 4.76
C LEU A 68 16.04 14.78 3.62
N ASP A 69 14.99 14.28 2.97
CA ASP A 69 15.06 13.31 1.89
C ASP A 69 14.50 13.92 0.60
N LEU A 70 15.21 13.71 -0.51
CA LEU A 70 14.79 14.04 -1.86
C LEU A 70 14.51 12.75 -2.63
N SER A 71 13.34 12.67 -3.24
CA SER A 71 13.01 11.62 -4.22
C SER A 71 12.62 12.27 -5.54
N THR A 72 13.22 11.81 -6.63
CA THR A 72 12.93 12.25 -7.99
C THR A 72 12.50 11.04 -8.81
N ASN A 73 11.34 11.13 -9.44
CA ASN A 73 10.82 10.10 -10.34
C ASN A 73 10.60 10.70 -11.73
N PHE A 74 11.14 10.06 -12.75
CA PHE A 74 10.84 10.33 -14.15
C PHE A 74 10.28 9.07 -14.79
N LYS A 75 9.04 9.16 -15.30
CA LYS A 75 8.37 8.03 -15.94
C LYS A 75 7.75 8.46 -17.26
N SER A 76 8.04 7.71 -18.31
CA SER A 76 7.41 7.83 -19.62
C SER A 76 6.65 6.54 -19.93
N GLN A 77 5.34 6.65 -20.15
CA GLN A 77 4.46 5.51 -20.41
C GLN A 77 3.63 5.77 -21.67
N LYS A 78 3.70 4.83 -22.62
CA LYS A 78 2.83 4.78 -23.77
C LYS A 78 1.90 3.59 -23.63
N TYR A 79 0.61 3.87 -23.43
CA TYR A 79 -0.42 2.85 -23.30
C TYR A 79 -0.78 2.23 -24.65
N ASN A 80 -1.34 1.04 -24.63
CA ASN A 80 -1.86 0.35 -25.81
C ASN A 80 -3.04 1.12 -26.47
N THR A 81 -3.67 2.04 -25.77
CA THR A 81 -4.70 2.97 -26.27
C THR A 81 -4.15 4.20 -26.99
N ASN A 82 -2.84 4.22 -27.30
CA ASN A 82 -2.10 5.33 -27.87
C ASN A 82 -1.99 6.59 -26.99
N THR A 83 -2.48 6.55 -25.75
CA THR A 83 -2.23 7.61 -24.76
C THR A 83 -0.76 7.57 -24.35
N THR A 84 -0.13 8.73 -24.25
CA THR A 84 1.24 8.87 -23.73
C THR A 84 1.23 9.78 -22.52
N GLU A 85 1.87 9.34 -21.44
CA GLU A 85 2.04 10.10 -20.21
C GLU A 85 3.53 10.21 -19.88
N ASN A 86 4.01 11.44 -19.69
CA ASN A 86 5.35 11.72 -19.21
C ASN A 86 5.24 12.47 -17.89
N PHE A 87 5.85 11.94 -16.84
CA PHE A 87 5.86 12.56 -15.52
C PHE A 87 7.28 12.78 -15.03
N PHE A 88 7.53 13.97 -14.49
CA PHE A 88 8.73 14.30 -13.75
C PHE A 88 8.32 14.86 -12.40
N ILE A 89 8.55 14.09 -11.34
CA ILE A 89 8.07 14.35 -9.99
C ILE A 89 9.25 14.48 -9.05
N ASN A 90 9.27 15.55 -8.26
CA ASN A 90 10.26 15.78 -7.21
C ASN A 90 9.54 15.90 -5.88
N ASP A 91 9.92 15.06 -4.92
CA ASP A 91 9.45 15.06 -3.55
C ASP A 91 10.59 15.46 -2.60
N LEU A 92 10.35 16.48 -1.81
CA LEU A 92 11.24 16.86 -0.71
C LEU A 92 10.49 16.62 0.60
N LYS A 93 10.99 15.72 1.45
CA LYS A 93 10.36 15.32 2.71
C LYS A 93 11.30 15.65 3.87
N TRP A 94 10.81 16.44 4.80
CA TRP A 94 11.49 16.71 6.05
C TRP A 94 10.76 16.10 7.23
N ASN A 95 11.49 15.39 8.07
CA ASN A 95 11.02 14.83 9.32
C ASN A 95 11.89 15.41 10.45
N SER A 96 11.25 16.13 11.38
CA SER A 96 11.99 16.62 12.55
C SER A 96 12.51 15.45 13.40
N LYS A 97 13.50 15.74 14.22
CA LYS A 97 13.81 14.89 15.37
C LYS A 97 12.58 14.79 16.29
N ASP A 98 12.50 13.68 17.01
CA ASP A 98 11.51 13.48 18.06
C ASP A 98 11.78 14.43 19.24
N ILE A 99 10.77 15.19 19.64
CA ILE A 99 10.83 16.15 20.76
C ILE A 99 10.01 15.56 21.91
N THR A 100 10.70 14.99 22.90
CA THR A 100 10.05 14.41 24.07
C THR A 100 9.97 15.42 25.21
N LYS A 101 8.74 15.70 25.67
CA LYS A 101 8.47 16.59 26.82
C LYS A 101 7.23 16.10 27.57
N ASN A 102 7.33 15.98 28.89
CA ASN A 102 6.26 15.57 29.77
C ASN A 102 5.58 14.24 29.37
N GLY A 103 6.36 13.28 28.85
CA GLY A 103 5.87 11.99 28.39
C GLY A 103 5.30 11.97 26.96
N PHE A 104 5.11 13.14 26.34
CA PHE A 104 4.72 13.25 24.94
C PHE A 104 5.95 13.23 24.04
N THR A 105 5.87 12.43 23.01
CA THR A 105 6.83 12.47 21.88
C THR A 105 6.15 13.17 20.71
N ASN A 106 6.75 14.30 20.30
CA ASN A 106 6.21 15.15 19.25
C ASN A 106 7.13 15.15 18.05
N LYS A 107 6.56 15.17 16.85
CA LYS A 107 7.31 15.19 15.58
C LYS A 107 6.63 16.11 14.58
N PHE A 108 7.41 16.97 13.94
CA PHE A 108 6.95 17.76 12.81
C PHE A 108 7.37 17.08 11.51
N LEU A 109 6.48 17.14 10.54
CA LEU A 109 6.69 16.58 9.21
C LEU A 109 6.37 17.67 8.18
N SER A 110 7.12 17.72 7.10
CA SER A 110 6.72 18.49 5.94
C SER A 110 7.00 17.73 4.65
N SER A 111 6.21 17.97 3.65
CA SER A 111 6.40 17.43 2.31
C SER A 111 6.15 18.54 1.30
N LEU A 112 7.01 18.62 0.29
CA LEU A 112 6.86 19.49 -0.87
C LEU A 112 6.99 18.62 -2.11
N ARG A 113 5.97 18.63 -2.96
CA ARG A 113 5.92 17.86 -4.22
C ARG A 113 5.80 18.82 -5.40
N ASN A 114 6.72 18.71 -6.34
CA ASN A 114 6.61 19.33 -7.65
C ASN A 114 6.32 18.25 -8.69
N ILE A 115 5.25 18.40 -9.45
CA ILE A 115 4.86 17.49 -10.52
C ILE A 115 4.86 18.26 -11.82
N ASN A 116 5.66 17.79 -12.78
CA ASN A 116 5.62 18.25 -14.15
C ASN A 116 5.16 17.10 -15.02
N TYR A 117 4.17 17.33 -15.88
CA TYR A 117 3.66 16.28 -16.73
C TYR A 117 3.30 16.77 -18.12
N GLU A 118 3.34 15.85 -19.07
CA GLU A 118 2.82 15.98 -20.42
C GLU A 118 1.98 14.72 -20.72
N VAL A 119 0.73 14.96 -21.18
CA VAL A 119 -0.19 13.89 -21.57
C VAL A 119 -0.67 14.16 -22.99
N ARG A 120 -0.61 13.14 -23.84
CA ARG A 120 -1.02 13.20 -25.24
C ARG A 120 -2.03 12.11 -25.56
N ASN A 121 -2.94 12.39 -26.50
CA ASN A 121 -3.94 11.45 -27.02
C ASN A 121 -4.83 10.84 -25.94
N PHE A 122 -5.20 11.61 -24.93
CA PHE A 122 -6.11 11.14 -23.90
C PHE A 122 -7.53 10.95 -24.48
N VAL A 123 -8.06 9.71 -24.42
CA VAL A 123 -9.26 9.30 -25.15
C VAL A 123 -10.55 9.94 -24.61
N ASN A 124 -10.52 10.44 -23.37
CA ASN A 124 -11.72 11.00 -22.72
C ASN A 124 -11.44 12.41 -22.21
N GLU A 125 -11.62 13.41 -23.11
CA GLU A 125 -11.31 14.81 -22.83
C GLU A 125 -11.97 15.34 -21.54
N LYS A 126 -13.25 15.01 -21.28
CA LYS A 126 -13.95 15.47 -20.07
C LYS A 126 -13.39 14.84 -18.79
N GLN A 127 -13.12 13.53 -18.81
CA GLN A 127 -12.48 12.86 -17.68
C GLN A 127 -10.98 13.22 -17.58
N GLY A 128 -10.33 13.47 -18.72
CA GLY A 128 -8.94 13.88 -18.76
C GLY A 128 -8.69 15.23 -18.09
N TYR A 129 -9.56 16.21 -18.28
CA TYR A 129 -9.44 17.52 -17.63
C TYR A 129 -9.75 17.49 -16.12
N ASP A 130 -10.53 16.53 -15.66
CA ASP A 130 -10.71 16.31 -14.21
C ASP A 130 -9.46 15.69 -13.57
N ILE A 131 -8.72 14.86 -14.34
CA ILE A 131 -7.49 14.18 -13.90
C ILE A 131 -6.27 15.06 -14.16
N TYR A 132 -6.21 15.72 -15.31
CA TYR A 132 -5.14 16.60 -15.75
C TYR A 132 -5.70 18.01 -16.02
N LYS A 133 -5.04 19.04 -15.53
CA LYS A 133 -5.46 20.43 -15.76
C LYS A 133 -5.30 20.86 -17.21
N LYS A 134 -4.29 20.32 -17.89
CA LYS A 134 -3.89 20.60 -19.28
C LYS A 134 -3.08 19.43 -19.82
N ASP A 135 -2.83 19.42 -21.12
CA ASP A 135 -1.92 18.47 -21.76
C ASP A 135 -0.50 18.55 -21.20
N THR A 136 -0.07 19.74 -20.81
CA THR A 136 1.22 19.97 -20.12
C THR A 136 1.00 20.89 -18.93
N SER A 137 1.52 20.53 -17.78
CA SER A 137 1.40 21.36 -16.57
C SER A 137 2.57 21.15 -15.62
N SER A 138 2.82 22.20 -14.83
CA SER A 138 3.70 22.15 -13.66
C SER A 138 2.90 22.53 -12.43
N GLU A 139 2.92 21.68 -11.42
CA GLU A 139 2.13 21.83 -10.20
C GLU A 139 3.03 21.66 -8.97
N VAL A 140 2.74 22.45 -7.94
CA VAL A 140 3.47 22.38 -6.67
C VAL A 140 2.47 22.26 -5.53
N TRP A 141 2.65 21.27 -4.68
CA TRP A 141 1.91 21.06 -3.45
C TRP A 141 2.82 20.94 -2.26
N GLY A 142 2.33 21.32 -1.10
CA GLY A 142 3.02 21.13 0.15
C GLY A 142 2.08 20.73 1.26
N ALA A 143 2.59 20.00 2.23
CA ALA A 143 1.88 19.67 3.45
C ALA A 143 2.75 19.86 4.68
N LEU A 144 2.11 20.23 5.78
CA LEU A 144 2.68 20.27 7.11
C LEU A 144 1.94 19.28 8.00
N GLY A 145 2.70 18.54 8.80
CA GLY A 145 2.18 17.55 9.73
C GLY A 145 2.75 17.76 11.14
N PHE A 146 1.92 17.53 12.14
CA PHE A 146 2.31 17.45 13.54
C PHE A 146 1.79 16.16 14.14
N LYS A 147 2.69 15.29 14.58
CA LYS A 147 2.37 14.03 15.25
C LYS A 147 2.72 14.14 16.72
N SER A 148 1.83 13.70 17.59
CA SER A 148 2.03 13.61 19.03
C SER A 148 1.59 12.24 19.53
N GLU A 149 2.40 11.60 20.36
CA GLU A 149 2.09 10.30 20.95
C GLU A 149 2.58 10.23 22.40
N ILE A 150 1.92 9.40 23.19
CA ILE A 150 2.31 9.11 24.58
C ILE A 150 2.59 7.62 24.66
N ASN A 151 3.77 7.25 25.15
CA ASN A 151 4.11 5.86 25.42
C ASN A 151 3.81 5.52 26.88
N LEU A 152 2.75 4.75 27.13
CA LEU A 152 2.37 4.26 28.45
C LEU A 152 2.81 2.81 28.56
N GLU A 153 3.78 2.54 29.43
CA GLU A 153 4.36 1.22 29.60
C GLU A 153 4.07 0.64 30.98
N ARG A 154 3.77 -0.64 31.02
CA ARG A 154 3.66 -1.42 32.23
C ARG A 154 4.47 -2.71 32.11
N ASN A 155 5.52 -2.80 32.90
CA ASN A 155 6.39 -3.97 32.94
C ASN A 155 6.11 -4.81 34.21
N LYS A 156 5.91 -6.12 34.02
CA LYS A 156 5.82 -7.13 35.07
C LYS A 156 6.88 -8.19 34.83
N GLU A 157 7.18 -9.04 35.85
CA GLU A 157 8.25 -10.05 35.75
C GLU A 157 8.27 -10.85 34.43
N ASN A 158 7.12 -11.17 33.84
CA ASN A 158 7.01 -12.00 32.63
C ASN A 158 6.16 -11.37 31.53
N SER A 159 5.81 -10.07 31.62
CA SER A 159 4.99 -9.40 30.60
C SER A 159 5.32 -7.93 30.48
N GLU A 160 5.31 -7.45 29.24
CA GLU A 160 5.43 -6.06 28.85
C GLU A 160 4.14 -5.64 28.17
N GLU A 161 3.56 -4.54 28.61
CA GLU A 161 2.37 -3.94 28.03
C GLU A 161 2.69 -2.51 27.66
N ARG A 162 2.28 -2.10 26.44
CA ARG A 162 2.49 -0.75 25.94
C ARG A 162 1.19 -0.26 25.30
N LEU A 163 0.74 0.91 25.70
CA LEU A 163 -0.38 1.62 25.09
C LEU A 163 0.10 2.96 24.58
N ILE A 164 -0.14 3.24 23.29
CA ILE A 164 0.37 4.43 22.61
C ILE A 164 -0.81 5.17 21.95
N PRO A 165 -1.51 6.06 22.66
CA PRO A 165 -2.41 7.02 22.03
C PRO A 165 -1.63 7.95 21.10
N LYS A 166 -2.20 8.24 19.91
CA LYS A 166 -1.60 9.02 18.84
C LYS A 166 -2.56 10.06 18.31
N LEU A 167 -2.02 11.24 18.03
CA LEU A 167 -2.69 12.31 17.30
C LEU A 167 -1.81 12.75 16.14
N PHE A 168 -2.39 12.94 14.98
CA PHE A 168 -1.70 13.51 13.83
C PHE A 168 -2.57 14.60 13.21
N LEU A 169 -2.06 15.82 13.18
CA LEU A 169 -2.66 16.96 12.50
C LEU A 169 -1.93 17.18 11.19
N ARG A 170 -2.68 17.32 10.10
CA ARG A 170 -2.14 17.51 8.76
C ARG A 170 -2.85 18.65 8.06
N TYR A 171 -2.08 19.53 7.43
CA TYR A 171 -2.59 20.62 6.62
C TYR A 171 -1.85 20.69 5.28
N ALA A 172 -2.58 20.67 4.18
CA ALA A 172 -2.07 20.84 2.83
C ALA A 172 -2.96 21.81 2.05
N PRO A 173 -2.50 23.04 1.78
CA PRO A 173 -3.27 24.03 1.05
C PRO A 173 -3.40 23.68 -0.44
N GLY A 174 -4.40 24.27 -1.09
CA GLY A 174 -4.63 24.15 -2.53
C GLY A 174 -5.76 23.18 -2.90
N ASN A 175 -5.85 22.87 -4.18
CA ASN A 175 -6.82 21.93 -4.73
C ASN A 175 -6.07 20.82 -5.46
N MET A 176 -6.40 19.59 -5.13
CA MET A 176 -5.86 18.41 -5.81
C MET A 176 -6.64 18.13 -7.09
N ARG A 177 -6.04 17.37 -7.98
CA ARG A 177 -6.72 16.76 -9.12
C ARG A 177 -7.54 15.56 -8.67
N LYS A 178 -8.46 15.09 -9.51
CA LYS A 178 -9.25 13.89 -9.24
C LYS A 178 -8.34 12.65 -9.24
N GLU A 179 -8.44 11.85 -8.18
CA GLU A 179 -7.78 10.55 -8.07
C GLU A 179 -8.66 9.47 -8.72
N VAL A 180 -8.13 8.78 -9.71
CA VAL A 180 -8.87 7.74 -10.46
C VAL A 180 -8.81 6.41 -9.75
N ASN A 181 -7.67 6.11 -9.16
CA ASN A 181 -7.42 4.86 -8.44
C ASN A 181 -7.18 5.16 -6.97
N GLY A 182 -7.63 4.28 -6.11
CA GLY A 182 -7.41 4.41 -4.69
C GLY A 182 -7.26 3.04 -4.03
N ASN A 183 -6.45 2.98 -2.99
CA ASN A 183 -6.36 1.83 -2.12
C ASN A 183 -7.11 2.12 -0.82
N ARG A 184 -7.64 1.08 -0.21
CA ARG A 184 -8.16 1.20 1.15
C ARG A 184 -7.07 1.73 2.07
N MET A 185 -7.50 2.60 2.97
CA MET A 185 -6.62 3.12 4.02
C MET A 185 -6.37 2.04 5.06
N ASP A 186 -5.17 2.00 5.55
CA ASP A 186 -4.76 1.21 6.71
C ASP A 186 -4.29 2.14 7.85
N VAL A 187 -4.11 1.57 9.03
CA VAL A 187 -3.71 2.32 10.24
C VAL A 187 -2.37 3.04 10.05
N LYS A 188 -1.41 2.42 9.35
CA LYS A 188 -0.09 2.99 9.14
C LYS A 188 -0.14 4.20 8.20
N ARG A 189 -0.87 4.08 7.09
CA ARG A 189 -1.06 5.17 6.12
C ARG A 189 -1.87 6.32 6.69
N ALA A 190 -2.80 6.06 7.62
CA ALA A 190 -3.60 7.09 8.27
C ALA A 190 -2.74 8.17 8.97
N PHE A 191 -1.53 7.83 9.43
CA PHE A 191 -0.56 8.74 10.05
C PHE A 191 0.54 9.22 9.09
N SER A 192 0.37 9.01 7.77
CA SER A 192 1.31 9.51 6.76
C SER A 192 0.99 10.94 6.35
N ILE A 193 2.05 11.70 6.01
CA ILE A 193 1.88 13.04 5.46
C ILE A 193 1.34 13.03 4.03
N ASP A 194 1.62 11.97 3.28
CA ASP A 194 1.10 11.68 1.95
C ASP A 194 0.31 10.36 2.00
N ARG A 195 -0.98 10.44 1.65
CA ARG A 195 -1.92 9.31 1.70
C ARG A 195 -2.51 8.96 0.33
N THR A 196 -2.11 9.66 -0.74
CA THR A 196 -2.55 9.39 -2.12
C THR A 196 -2.11 8.00 -2.58
N TYR A 197 -2.84 7.46 -3.56
CA TYR A 197 -2.58 6.13 -4.13
C TYR A 197 -1.22 6.07 -4.83
N ASP A 198 -0.94 7.10 -5.62
CA ASP A 198 0.29 7.23 -6.39
C ASP A 198 0.96 8.61 -6.16
N ASN A 199 2.12 8.78 -6.72
CA ASN A 199 2.87 10.03 -6.63
C ASN A 199 2.46 11.08 -7.66
N LYS A 200 1.51 10.79 -8.55
CA LYS A 200 1.03 11.71 -9.60
C LYS A 200 0.05 12.76 -9.06
N ASN A 201 -0.37 12.66 -7.80
CA ASN A 201 -1.31 13.58 -7.16
C ASN A 201 -0.86 13.89 -5.74
N PHE A 202 -1.54 14.79 -5.05
CA PHE A 202 -1.23 15.12 -3.65
C PHE A 202 -2.50 15.50 -2.91
N GLU A 203 -2.77 14.82 -1.79
CA GLU A 203 -3.94 15.08 -0.98
C GLU A 203 -3.90 16.49 -0.36
N THR A 204 -4.96 17.27 -0.55
CA THR A 204 -5.12 18.62 0.02
C THR A 204 -6.20 18.67 1.07
N GLY A 205 -6.13 19.64 1.96
CA GLY A 205 -7.10 19.87 3.04
C GLY A 205 -6.47 19.86 4.43
N LEU A 206 -7.32 20.13 5.43
CA LEU A 206 -6.99 20.01 6.85
C LEU A 206 -7.62 18.73 7.39
N SER A 207 -6.83 17.91 8.08
CA SER A 207 -7.31 16.69 8.71
C SER A 207 -6.63 16.42 10.04
N SER A 208 -7.32 15.67 10.89
CA SER A 208 -6.80 15.10 12.13
C SER A 208 -6.97 13.60 12.11
N THR A 209 -5.93 12.85 12.47
CA THR A 209 -6.00 11.41 12.68
C THR A 209 -5.83 11.11 14.16
N ILE A 210 -6.74 10.33 14.71
CA ILE A 210 -6.68 9.83 16.08
C ILE A 210 -6.52 8.33 16.03
N GLY A 211 -5.67 7.77 16.88
CA GLY A 211 -5.50 6.33 16.96
C GLY A 211 -4.81 5.88 18.23
N VAL A 212 -4.74 4.57 18.38
CA VAL A 212 -4.12 3.91 19.53
C VAL A 212 -3.42 2.65 19.02
N ASP A 213 -2.17 2.45 19.48
CA ASP A 213 -1.51 1.14 19.38
C ASP A 213 -1.48 0.51 20.78
N TYR A 214 -1.72 -0.78 20.83
CA TYR A 214 -1.57 -1.60 22.03
C TYR A 214 -0.68 -2.79 21.71
N ASN A 215 0.41 -2.93 22.44
CA ASN A 215 1.34 -4.04 22.33
C ASN A 215 1.37 -4.80 23.64
N PHE A 216 1.27 -6.11 23.58
CA PHE A 216 1.36 -7.00 24.72
C PHE A 216 2.32 -8.14 24.42
N LYS A 217 3.35 -8.31 25.25
CA LYS A 217 4.32 -9.38 25.17
C LYS A 217 4.33 -10.19 26.45
N LYS A 218 4.24 -11.49 26.33
CA LYS A 218 4.35 -12.42 27.48
C LYS A 218 4.97 -13.72 27.04
N ASN A 219 6.16 -14.05 27.53
CA ASN A 219 6.92 -15.22 27.13
C ASN A 219 7.10 -15.26 25.59
N ASN A 220 6.51 -16.29 24.94
CA ASN A 220 6.55 -16.48 23.48
C ASN A 220 5.28 -15.95 22.76
N LYS A 221 4.45 -15.17 23.45
CA LYS A 221 3.22 -14.60 22.90
C LYS A 221 3.41 -13.10 22.66
N ASP A 222 3.09 -12.67 21.47
CA ASP A 222 3.04 -11.25 21.09
C ASP A 222 1.63 -10.93 20.57
N PHE A 223 1.06 -9.85 21.06
CA PHE A 223 -0.19 -9.29 20.54
C PHE A 223 -0.01 -7.81 20.27
N ASP A 224 -0.21 -7.43 19.02
CA ASP A 224 -0.21 -6.05 18.56
C ASP A 224 -1.60 -5.71 18.05
N PHE A 225 -2.18 -4.64 18.53
CA PHE A 225 -3.45 -4.11 18.07
C PHE A 225 -3.30 -2.62 17.78
N SER A 226 -3.81 -2.18 16.64
CA SER A 226 -3.79 -0.78 16.23
C SER A 226 -5.15 -0.39 15.67
N ILE A 227 -5.59 0.82 16.00
CA ILE A 227 -6.83 1.40 15.49
C ILE A 227 -6.62 2.87 15.16
N ALA A 228 -7.25 3.34 14.09
CA ALA A 228 -7.16 4.75 13.67
C ALA A 228 -8.42 5.20 12.93
N GLN A 229 -8.71 6.50 13.03
CA GLN A 229 -9.74 7.15 12.24
C GLN A 229 -9.30 8.57 11.85
N ILE A 230 -9.65 8.99 10.65
CA ILE A 230 -9.32 10.30 10.10
C ILE A 230 -10.56 11.18 10.10
N ILE A 231 -10.39 12.42 10.55
CA ILE A 231 -11.41 13.46 10.57
C ILE A 231 -10.95 14.58 9.65
N ASN A 232 -11.65 14.81 8.55
CA ASN A 232 -11.39 15.87 7.59
C ASN A 232 -12.24 17.10 7.91
N GLU A 233 -11.70 18.30 7.74
CA GLU A 233 -12.47 19.55 7.88
C GLU A 233 -13.65 19.58 6.90
N LYS A 234 -13.41 19.12 5.66
CA LYS A 234 -14.38 19.12 4.56
C LYS A 234 -14.30 17.80 3.79
N GLU A 235 -15.39 17.46 3.14
CA GLU A 235 -15.39 16.42 2.11
C GLU A 235 -14.51 16.84 0.94
N ASN A 236 -13.78 15.87 0.36
CA ASN A 236 -12.94 16.09 -0.81
C ASN A 236 -13.27 15.04 -1.88
N LYS A 237 -14.24 15.34 -2.73
CA LYS A 237 -14.71 14.43 -3.80
C LYS A 237 -13.70 14.20 -4.93
N ASN A 238 -12.52 14.81 -4.84
CA ASN A 238 -11.39 14.48 -5.72
C ASN A 238 -10.59 13.27 -5.24
N LEU A 239 -10.76 12.85 -3.98
CA LEU A 239 -10.20 11.60 -3.48
C LEU A 239 -11.07 10.42 -3.91
N HIS A 240 -10.45 9.28 -4.11
CA HIS A 240 -11.16 8.06 -4.49
C HIS A 240 -11.95 7.51 -3.29
N ASP A 241 -13.22 7.17 -3.49
CA ASP A 241 -14.15 6.68 -2.46
C ASP A 241 -13.65 5.43 -1.71
N LYS A 242 -12.90 4.55 -2.40
CA LYS A 242 -12.26 3.38 -1.78
C LYS A 242 -11.33 3.73 -0.62
N THR A 243 -10.79 4.95 -0.60
CA THR A 243 -9.92 5.42 0.49
C THR A 243 -10.70 5.86 1.72
N SER A 244 -12.01 6.12 1.61
CA SER A 244 -12.87 6.79 2.60
C SER A 244 -12.38 8.20 3.04
N LEU A 245 -11.37 8.75 2.35
CA LEU A 245 -10.85 10.10 2.61
C LEU A 245 -11.66 11.19 1.93
N ASP A 246 -12.51 10.83 0.97
CA ASP A 246 -13.43 11.75 0.28
C ASP A 246 -14.53 12.30 1.20
N GLU A 247 -14.71 11.70 2.38
CA GLU A 247 -15.70 12.06 3.38
C GLU A 247 -15.11 12.82 4.59
N LYS A 248 -15.97 13.46 5.40
CA LYS A 248 -15.54 14.15 6.64
C LYS A 248 -14.98 13.19 7.67
N LEU A 249 -15.57 12.01 7.81
CA LEU A 249 -15.13 10.97 8.72
C LEU A 249 -14.77 9.74 7.89
N SER A 250 -13.52 9.29 7.98
CA SER A 250 -13.09 8.07 7.30
C SER A 250 -13.68 6.83 7.95
N ASP A 251 -13.54 5.71 7.28
CA ASP A 251 -13.70 4.40 7.91
C ASP A 251 -12.84 4.30 9.17
N LEU A 252 -13.32 3.55 10.16
CA LEU A 252 -12.53 3.13 11.29
C LEU A 252 -11.63 1.97 10.86
N MET A 253 -10.32 2.20 10.84
CA MET A 253 -9.33 1.23 10.42
C MET A 253 -8.74 0.50 11.62
N GLY A 254 -8.54 -0.79 11.51
CA GLY A 254 -7.89 -1.57 12.55
C GLY A 254 -7.01 -2.69 12.02
N SER A 255 -6.01 -3.04 12.81
CA SER A 255 -5.17 -4.20 12.58
C SER A 255 -4.87 -4.90 13.89
N ALA A 256 -4.85 -6.23 13.87
CA ALA A 256 -4.46 -7.05 15.02
C ALA A 256 -3.52 -8.16 14.53
N ASN A 257 -2.36 -8.28 15.19
CA ASN A 257 -1.42 -9.36 14.96
C ASN A 257 -1.25 -10.13 16.26
N PHE A 258 -1.42 -11.42 16.21
CA PHE A 258 -1.28 -12.27 17.38
C PHE A 258 -0.35 -13.45 17.07
N LYS A 259 0.80 -13.45 17.71
CA LYS A 259 1.74 -14.56 17.68
C LYS A 259 1.56 -15.38 18.95
N PHE A 260 0.87 -16.52 18.81
CA PHE A 260 0.55 -17.38 19.94
C PHE A 260 1.79 -18.11 20.45
N ASN A 261 2.64 -18.56 19.52
CA ASN A 261 3.93 -19.19 19.78
C ASN A 261 4.79 -19.08 18.52
N LYS A 262 5.96 -19.70 18.49
CA LYS A 262 6.87 -19.70 17.33
C LYS A 262 6.28 -20.33 16.06
N ASN A 263 5.21 -21.12 16.20
CA ASN A 263 4.63 -21.92 15.12
C ASN A 263 3.27 -21.38 14.63
N LEU A 264 2.55 -20.60 15.45
CA LEU A 264 1.18 -20.16 15.14
C LEU A 264 1.03 -18.66 15.28
N SER A 265 0.60 -18.02 14.21
CA SER A 265 0.29 -16.59 14.16
C SER A 265 -1.02 -16.31 13.41
N PHE A 266 -1.66 -15.21 13.81
CA PHE A 266 -2.88 -14.67 13.22
C PHE A 266 -2.63 -13.21 12.88
N ASN A 267 -3.16 -12.77 11.76
CA ASN A 267 -3.25 -11.36 11.39
C ASN A 267 -4.69 -11.04 10.98
N PHE A 268 -5.18 -9.90 11.41
CA PHE A 268 -6.52 -9.44 11.11
C PHE A 268 -6.49 -7.94 10.81
N ASN A 269 -6.99 -7.56 9.63
CA ASN A 269 -7.13 -6.17 9.20
C ASN A 269 -8.61 -5.91 8.89
N PHE A 270 -9.11 -4.73 9.27
CA PHE A 270 -10.49 -4.38 9.02
C PHE A 270 -10.68 -2.88 8.80
N ASN A 271 -11.73 -2.55 8.03
CA ASN A 271 -12.28 -1.20 7.94
C ASN A 271 -13.79 -1.28 8.21
N ILE A 272 -14.27 -0.50 9.16
CA ILE A 272 -15.68 -0.35 9.48
C ILE A 272 -16.12 1.01 8.98
N ASP A 273 -17.29 1.10 8.35
CA ASP A 273 -17.81 2.34 7.81
C ASP A 273 -17.94 3.44 8.87
N LYS A 274 -18.04 4.69 8.45
CA LYS A 274 -18.15 5.88 9.33
C LYS A 274 -19.31 5.84 10.33
N ASN A 275 -20.36 5.06 10.06
CA ASN A 275 -21.52 4.91 10.95
C ASN A 275 -21.38 3.70 11.89
N TYR A 276 -20.30 2.93 11.76
CA TYR A 276 -19.98 1.74 12.57
C TYR A 276 -21.00 0.59 12.44
N ASN A 277 -21.73 0.50 11.34
CA ASN A 277 -22.77 -0.49 11.12
C ASN A 277 -22.43 -1.53 10.04
N GLU A 278 -21.43 -1.27 9.21
CA GLU A 278 -21.01 -2.16 8.11
C GLU A 278 -19.51 -2.36 8.12
N ILE A 279 -19.06 -3.55 7.72
CA ILE A 279 -17.65 -3.87 7.54
C ILE A 279 -17.33 -3.75 6.06
N ASN A 280 -16.63 -2.69 5.68
CA ASN A 280 -16.23 -2.44 4.30
C ASN A 280 -15.07 -3.31 3.84
N TYR A 281 -14.24 -3.76 4.78
CA TYR A 281 -13.09 -4.60 4.53
C TYR A 281 -12.77 -5.46 5.73
N ASN A 282 -12.41 -6.71 5.45
CA ASN A 282 -12.07 -7.70 6.46
C ASN A 282 -11.09 -8.70 5.84
N GLU A 283 -9.92 -8.82 6.42
CA GLU A 283 -8.87 -9.74 6.02
C GLU A 283 -8.35 -10.50 7.23
N LEU A 284 -8.43 -11.81 7.19
CA LEU A 284 -7.92 -12.72 8.22
C LEU A 284 -6.88 -13.64 7.62
N GLY A 285 -5.68 -13.63 8.19
CA GLY A 285 -4.62 -14.58 7.86
C GLY A 285 -4.30 -15.47 9.07
N ILE A 286 -4.11 -16.75 8.83
CA ILE A 286 -3.64 -17.73 9.82
C ILE A 286 -2.43 -18.42 9.24
N ASN A 287 -1.33 -18.39 9.97
CA ASN A 287 -0.11 -19.12 9.60
C ASN A 287 0.24 -20.12 10.71
N PHE A 288 0.38 -21.36 10.30
CA PHE A 288 0.91 -22.45 11.15
C PHE A 288 2.14 -23.03 10.46
N ASP A 289 3.30 -22.86 11.10
CA ASP A 289 4.59 -23.24 10.54
C ASP A 289 5.36 -24.15 11.50
N THR A 290 5.77 -25.30 10.98
CA THR A 290 6.66 -26.26 11.65
C THR A 290 7.76 -26.68 10.69
N ASN A 291 8.77 -27.40 11.17
CA ASN A 291 9.87 -27.90 10.32
C ASN A 291 9.41 -28.75 9.13
N ARG A 292 8.19 -29.32 9.17
CA ARG A 292 7.68 -30.22 8.13
C ARG A 292 6.36 -29.83 7.51
N LEU A 293 5.63 -28.94 8.15
CA LEU A 293 4.29 -28.55 7.72
C LEU A 293 4.15 -27.03 7.85
N ASN A 294 3.84 -26.37 6.73
CA ASN A 294 3.41 -24.98 6.69
C ASN A 294 1.98 -24.94 6.17
N VAL A 295 1.09 -24.29 6.91
CA VAL A 295 -0.31 -24.07 6.53
C VAL A 295 -0.60 -22.58 6.59
N ASN A 296 -0.97 -22.01 5.47
CA ASN A 296 -1.46 -20.64 5.36
C ASN A 296 -2.94 -20.67 4.98
N PHE A 297 -3.74 -19.95 5.72
CA PHE A 297 -5.14 -19.72 5.41
C PHE A 297 -5.38 -18.21 5.40
N ASP A 298 -5.90 -17.72 4.28
CA ASP A 298 -6.25 -16.30 4.10
C ASP A 298 -7.74 -16.21 3.72
N TYR A 299 -8.46 -15.35 4.44
CA TYR A 299 -9.83 -14.97 4.12
C TYR A 299 -9.87 -13.47 3.84
N LEU A 300 -10.56 -13.06 2.80
CA LEU A 300 -10.78 -11.67 2.44
C LEU A 300 -12.25 -11.45 2.10
N GLN A 301 -12.80 -10.42 2.70
CA GLN A 301 -14.09 -9.84 2.34
C GLN A 301 -13.88 -8.35 2.05
N GLU A 302 -14.31 -7.90 0.89
CA GLU A 302 -14.33 -6.50 0.50
C GLU A 302 -15.71 -6.18 -0.04
N ASP A 303 -16.45 -5.35 0.68
CA ASP A 303 -17.80 -4.96 0.29
C ASP A 303 -17.77 -3.97 -0.89
N LYS A 304 -18.91 -3.87 -1.55
CA LYS A 304 -19.19 -2.92 -2.61
C LYS A 304 -19.13 -1.49 -2.06
N HIS A 305 -17.95 -1.04 -1.79
CA HIS A 305 -17.67 0.31 -1.32
C HIS A 305 -17.54 1.30 -2.48
N ILE A 306 -17.32 0.79 -3.68
CA ILE A 306 -17.11 1.58 -4.89
C ILE A 306 -18.31 1.39 -5.81
N ALA A 307 -18.98 2.47 -6.17
CA ALA A 307 -20.11 2.43 -7.09
C ALA A 307 -19.74 1.68 -8.39
N GLY A 308 -20.50 0.63 -8.70
CA GLY A 308 -20.33 -0.16 -9.92
C GLY A 308 -19.31 -1.30 -9.84
N LYS A 309 -18.60 -1.52 -8.72
CA LYS A 309 -17.74 -2.69 -8.54
C LYS A 309 -18.39 -3.74 -7.66
N ASP A 310 -18.17 -5.00 -8.02
CA ASP A 310 -18.73 -6.10 -7.29
C ASP A 310 -17.99 -6.36 -5.98
N GLN A 311 -18.74 -6.86 -5.01
CA GLN A 311 -18.21 -7.39 -3.76
C GLN A 311 -17.19 -8.50 -4.05
N LYS A 312 -16.11 -8.53 -3.27
CA LYS A 312 -15.12 -9.61 -3.31
C LYS A 312 -15.12 -10.35 -1.99
N GLU A 313 -15.28 -11.66 -2.08
CA GLU A 313 -15.17 -12.54 -0.93
C GLU A 313 -14.52 -13.83 -1.36
N TYR A 314 -13.39 -14.17 -0.77
CA TYR A 314 -12.69 -15.41 -1.07
C TYR A 314 -11.89 -15.93 0.11
N PHE A 315 -11.62 -17.21 0.09
CA PHE A 315 -10.53 -17.76 0.89
C PHE A 315 -9.47 -18.43 0.02
N LYS A 316 -8.25 -18.37 0.52
CA LYS A 316 -7.08 -19.02 -0.07
C LYS A 316 -6.44 -19.92 0.98
N THR A 317 -6.09 -21.12 0.59
CA THR A 317 -5.38 -22.05 1.45
C THR A 317 -4.11 -22.51 0.75
N LYS A 318 -3.02 -22.55 1.47
CA LYS A 318 -1.75 -23.13 1.02
C LYS A 318 -1.23 -24.08 2.09
N ILE A 319 -0.88 -25.29 1.70
CA ILE A 319 -0.34 -26.33 2.56
C ILE A 319 0.93 -26.84 1.91
N ASP A 320 2.07 -26.65 2.59
CA ASP A 320 3.35 -27.20 2.18
C ASP A 320 3.76 -28.28 3.17
N PHE A 321 3.99 -29.49 2.69
CA PHE A 321 4.43 -30.62 3.47
C PHE A 321 5.80 -31.11 3.01
N ALA A 322 6.82 -30.95 3.85
CA ALA A 322 8.16 -31.43 3.61
C ALA A 322 8.31 -32.86 4.16
N LYS A 323 8.29 -33.87 3.27
CA LYS A 323 8.52 -35.26 3.66
C LYS A 323 9.95 -35.50 4.10
N SER A 324 10.88 -34.77 3.52
CA SER A 324 12.31 -34.74 3.84
C SER A 324 12.91 -33.39 3.45
N ASP A 325 14.17 -33.15 3.75
CA ASP A 325 14.90 -31.95 3.31
C ASP A 325 15.02 -31.83 1.80
N ARG A 326 14.71 -32.92 1.08
CA ARG A 326 14.81 -33.01 -0.39
C ARG A 326 13.45 -33.09 -1.10
N THR A 327 12.36 -33.27 -0.38
CA THR A 327 11.04 -33.49 -0.98
C THR A 327 9.99 -32.64 -0.33
N MET A 328 9.24 -31.88 -1.15
CA MET A 328 8.13 -31.05 -0.73
C MET A 328 6.90 -31.36 -1.58
N LEU A 329 5.77 -31.51 -0.93
CA LEU A 329 4.45 -31.58 -1.53
C LEU A 329 3.70 -30.31 -1.16
N SER A 330 3.24 -29.55 -2.16
CA SER A 330 2.49 -28.32 -1.96
C SER A 330 1.11 -28.42 -2.56
N PHE A 331 0.11 -28.01 -1.80
CA PHE A 331 -1.26 -27.86 -2.25
C PHE A 331 -1.69 -26.41 -2.02
N SER A 332 -2.31 -25.79 -3.03
CA SER A 332 -2.94 -24.49 -2.87
C SER A 332 -4.26 -24.42 -3.63
N ASN A 333 -5.21 -23.70 -3.04
CA ASN A 333 -6.47 -23.38 -3.70
C ASN A 333 -6.89 -21.95 -3.37
N LYS A 334 -7.70 -21.38 -4.26
CA LYS A 334 -8.47 -20.15 -4.04
C LYS A 334 -9.90 -20.36 -4.46
N ARG A 335 -10.83 -19.99 -3.62
CA ARG A 335 -12.27 -20.13 -3.86
C ARG A 335 -12.98 -18.81 -3.63
N SER A 336 -13.73 -18.37 -4.62
CA SER A 336 -14.67 -17.25 -4.48
C SER A 336 -15.91 -17.76 -3.73
N LEU A 337 -16.31 -17.05 -2.67
CA LEU A 337 -17.51 -17.36 -1.90
C LEU A 337 -18.75 -16.72 -2.52
N ILE A 338 -18.58 -15.63 -3.29
CA ILE A 338 -19.70 -14.98 -4.00
C ILE A 338 -20.21 -15.85 -5.14
N THR A 339 -19.32 -16.32 -5.98
CA THR A 339 -19.67 -17.19 -7.12
C THR A 339 -19.76 -18.64 -6.74
N ASN A 340 -19.39 -18.99 -5.51
CA ASN A 340 -19.28 -20.37 -5.00
C ASN A 340 -18.44 -21.28 -5.91
N SER A 341 -17.44 -20.73 -6.57
CA SER A 341 -16.58 -21.42 -7.52
C SER A 341 -15.11 -21.37 -7.07
N SER A 342 -14.36 -22.39 -7.46
CA SER A 342 -12.91 -22.39 -7.26
C SER A 342 -12.24 -21.67 -8.42
N GLU A 343 -11.40 -20.68 -8.10
CA GLU A 343 -10.61 -19.99 -9.10
C GLU A 343 -9.44 -20.87 -9.57
N PHE A 344 -8.81 -21.58 -8.64
CA PHE A 344 -7.78 -22.56 -8.97
C PHE A 344 -7.59 -23.62 -7.88
N TYR A 345 -7.07 -24.76 -8.30
CA TYR A 345 -6.42 -25.79 -7.49
C TYR A 345 -5.03 -26.05 -8.05
N ASN A 346 -4.04 -26.07 -7.20
CA ASN A 346 -2.67 -26.40 -7.59
C ASN A 346 -2.11 -27.46 -6.66
N LEU A 347 -1.57 -28.53 -7.23
CA LEU A 347 -0.83 -29.57 -6.52
C LEU A 347 0.55 -29.68 -7.16
N SER A 348 1.60 -29.46 -6.39
CA SER A 348 2.96 -29.59 -6.86
C SER A 348 3.78 -30.52 -5.96
N TYR A 349 4.66 -31.30 -6.58
CA TYR A 349 5.66 -32.10 -5.92
C TYR A 349 7.03 -31.63 -6.37
N GLU A 350 7.88 -31.29 -5.43
CA GLU A 350 9.25 -30.83 -5.69
C GLU A 350 10.25 -31.82 -5.09
N TYR A 351 11.25 -32.19 -5.88
CA TYR A 351 12.40 -32.97 -5.46
C TYR A 351 13.68 -32.18 -5.70
N LEU A 352 14.49 -32.02 -4.69
CA LEU A 352 15.74 -31.28 -4.73
C LEU A 352 16.89 -32.19 -4.32
N ASN A 353 17.93 -32.27 -5.12
CA ASN A 353 19.23 -32.81 -4.72
C ASN A 353 20.35 -31.86 -5.17
N ASP A 354 21.62 -32.21 -4.88
CA ASP A 354 22.78 -31.36 -5.13
C ASP A 354 22.95 -30.97 -6.63
N CYS A 355 22.31 -31.70 -7.54
CA CYS A 355 22.45 -31.53 -8.98
C CYS A 355 21.13 -31.33 -9.74
N LEU A 356 19.99 -31.61 -9.13
CA LEU A 356 18.68 -31.60 -9.78
C LEU A 356 17.60 -30.97 -8.90
N ARG A 357 16.81 -30.08 -9.51
CA ARG A 357 15.52 -29.62 -9.00
C ARG A 357 14.44 -30.01 -9.99
N ALA A 358 13.52 -30.86 -9.59
CA ALA A 358 12.42 -31.38 -10.40
C ALA A 358 11.07 -31.18 -9.69
#